data_c33045c9dd6510a1622fe42da0b296c2
#
_entry.id   c33045c9dd6510a1622fe42da0b296c2
#
_cell.length_a   1.000
_cell.length_b   1.000
_cell.length_c   1.000
_cell.angle_alpha   90.00
_cell.angle_beta   90.00
_cell.angle_gamma   90.00
#
_symmetry.space_group_name_H-M   'P 1'
#
loop_
_entity.id
_entity.type
_entity.pdbx_description
1 polymer ?
#
loop_
_entity_poly.entity_id
_entity_poly.type
_entity_poly.pdbx_seq_one_letter_code
_entity_poly.pdbx_strand_id
1 'polypeptide(L)'
;MDIKQETIRLIDDLKATCQSYGLGNDGNEYKIITQVFLYKFLNDKFGYELKRAKSRYADKICEADQWEKAYSELSDGERQMLMIALPPESLKLQPQHLLSTLWNQSSRGDFDTIFDATMTDIAEQNLDIFSTQTTQNTKIPLFERLTPYVTDSDQRPAFARALVDKLVNFSFEKNA
;
A
#
# COMPACT_ATOMS: atom_id res chain seq x y z
N MET A 1 13.92 16.45 9.89
CA MET A 1 12.54 16.96 9.65
C MET A 1 11.60 16.11 10.50
N ASP A 2 10.65 16.73 11.16
CA ASP A 2 9.72 16.03 12.03
C ASP A 2 8.74 15.19 11.18
N ILE A 3 8.37 14.00 11.67
CA ILE A 3 7.42 13.09 11.00
C ILE A 3 6.12 13.79 10.62
N LYS A 4 5.66 14.71 11.45
CA LYS A 4 4.46 15.50 11.18
C LYS A 4 4.62 16.34 9.92
N GLN A 5 5.76 17.00 9.76
CA GLN A 5 6.03 17.83 8.59
C GLN A 5 6.18 16.99 7.32
N GLU A 6 6.83 15.84 7.43
CA GLU A 6 6.97 14.91 6.31
C GLU A 6 5.61 14.34 5.88
N THR A 7 4.75 14.01 6.84
CA THR A 7 3.38 13.53 6.57
C THR A 7 2.55 14.58 5.86
N ILE A 8 2.60 15.84 6.32
CA ILE A 8 1.91 16.96 5.66
C ILE A 8 2.41 17.13 4.23
N ARG A 9 3.74 17.08 4.03
CA ARG A 9 4.34 17.18 2.70
C ARG A 9 3.84 16.07 1.78
N LEU A 10 3.79 14.83 2.26
CA LEU A 10 3.27 13.71 1.47
C LEU A 10 1.82 13.95 1.05
N ILE A 11 0.97 14.39 1.97
CA ILE A 11 -0.43 14.71 1.67
C ILE A 11 -0.52 15.83 0.63
N ASP A 12 0.27 16.88 0.78
CA ASP A 12 0.30 18.00 -0.18
C ASP A 12 0.79 17.55 -1.57
N ASP A 13 1.79 16.67 -1.63
CA ASP A 13 2.29 16.10 -2.88
C ASP A 13 1.22 15.23 -3.56
N LEU A 14 0.48 14.44 -2.79
CA LEU A 14 -0.63 13.64 -3.31
C LEU A 14 -1.77 14.53 -3.84
N LYS A 15 -2.10 15.61 -3.13
CA LYS A 15 -3.06 16.61 -3.60
C LYS A 15 -2.62 17.23 -4.91
N ALA A 16 -1.38 17.66 -5.00
CA ALA A 16 -0.82 18.25 -6.22
C ALA A 16 -0.89 17.26 -7.38
N THR A 17 -0.63 15.98 -7.13
CA THR A 17 -0.76 14.92 -8.14
C THR A 17 -2.22 14.80 -8.61
N CYS A 18 -3.18 14.74 -7.71
CA CYS A 18 -4.60 14.69 -8.08
C CYS A 18 -5.01 15.91 -8.91
N GLN A 19 -4.57 17.11 -8.52
CA GLN A 19 -4.84 18.34 -9.26
C GLN A 19 -4.29 18.29 -10.69
N SER A 20 -3.09 17.73 -10.87
CA SER A 20 -2.45 17.60 -12.18
C SER A 20 -3.23 16.70 -13.13
N TYR A 21 -4.09 15.83 -12.61
CA TYR A 21 -4.91 14.90 -13.39
C TYR A 21 -6.41 15.25 -13.37
N GLY A 22 -6.73 16.50 -13.05
CA GLY A 22 -8.10 17.01 -13.13
C GLY A 22 -8.98 16.67 -11.94
N LEU A 23 -8.42 16.20 -10.84
CA LEU A 23 -9.16 15.79 -9.63
C LEU A 23 -9.07 16.83 -8.51
N GLY A 24 -8.52 18.02 -8.77
CA GLY A 24 -8.44 19.07 -7.77
C GLY A 24 -9.83 19.54 -7.33
N ASN A 25 -10.07 19.59 -6.01
CA ASN A 25 -11.34 19.95 -5.40
C ASN A 25 -12.52 19.04 -5.76
N ASP A 26 -12.22 17.86 -6.33
CA ASP A 26 -13.21 16.80 -6.56
C ASP A 26 -13.41 16.01 -5.25
N GLY A 27 -14.64 15.58 -4.98
CA GLY A 27 -14.94 14.73 -3.81
C GLY A 27 -14.16 13.40 -3.81
N ASN A 28 -13.72 12.95 -4.97
CA ASN A 28 -12.93 11.73 -5.14
C ASN A 28 -11.45 11.92 -4.76
N GLU A 29 -10.95 13.16 -4.78
CA GLU A 29 -9.58 13.47 -4.33
C GLU A 29 -9.33 12.96 -2.91
N TYR A 30 -10.25 13.22 -1.99
CA TYR A 30 -10.14 12.76 -0.60
C TYR A 30 -10.07 11.24 -0.51
N LYS A 31 -10.88 10.52 -1.27
CA LYS A 31 -10.88 9.04 -1.30
C LYS A 31 -9.55 8.49 -1.77
N ILE A 32 -9.01 9.07 -2.83
CA ILE A 32 -7.73 8.65 -3.42
C ILE A 32 -6.59 8.87 -2.42
N ILE A 33 -6.48 10.07 -1.87
CA ILE A 33 -5.42 10.43 -0.93
C ILE A 33 -5.47 9.55 0.31
N THR A 34 -6.67 9.35 0.88
CA THR A 34 -6.85 8.54 2.08
C THR A 34 -6.43 7.09 1.85
N GLN A 35 -6.83 6.47 0.74
CA GLN A 35 -6.52 5.08 0.46
C GLN A 35 -5.04 4.88 0.11
N VAL A 36 -4.46 5.76 -0.68
CA VAL A 36 -3.04 5.70 -1.04
C VAL A 36 -2.15 5.90 0.20
N PHE A 37 -2.48 6.86 1.04
CA PHE A 37 -1.78 7.09 2.31
C PHE A 37 -1.89 5.86 3.22
N LEU A 38 -3.08 5.32 3.35
CA LEU A 38 -3.33 4.13 4.18
C LEU A 38 -2.57 2.92 3.66
N TYR A 39 -2.52 2.72 2.35
CA TYR A 39 -1.71 1.66 1.74
C TYR A 39 -0.25 1.78 2.15
N LYS A 40 0.33 2.96 2.05
CA LYS A 40 1.72 3.20 2.45
C LYS A 40 1.93 2.92 3.94
N PHE A 41 1.04 3.42 4.78
CA PHE A 41 1.11 3.18 6.23
C PHE A 41 1.05 1.68 6.54
N LEU A 42 0.13 0.94 5.93
CA LEU A 42 -0.03 -0.49 6.18
C LEU A 42 1.15 -1.31 5.63
N ASN A 43 1.72 -0.92 4.49
CA ASN A 43 2.93 -1.54 3.95
C ASN A 43 4.10 -1.43 4.94
N ASP A 44 4.36 -0.24 5.45
CA ASP A 44 5.46 -0.01 6.37
C ASP A 44 5.20 -0.67 7.75
N LYS A 45 3.95 -0.62 8.22
CA LYS A 45 3.54 -1.31 9.45
C LYS A 45 3.72 -2.82 9.34
N PHE A 46 3.38 -3.40 8.21
CA PHE A 46 3.59 -4.82 7.97
C PHE A 46 5.06 -5.22 8.12
N GLY A 47 5.97 -4.45 7.54
CA GLY A 47 7.42 -4.65 7.71
C GLY A 47 7.86 -4.56 9.17
N TYR A 48 7.36 -3.56 9.88
CA TYR A 48 7.63 -3.39 11.31
C TYR A 48 7.17 -4.61 12.13
N GLU A 49 5.98 -5.11 11.86
CA GLU A 49 5.43 -6.28 12.56
C GLU A 49 6.18 -7.58 12.21
N LEU A 50 6.58 -7.76 10.94
CA LEU A 50 7.39 -8.91 10.52
C LEU A 50 8.70 -8.99 11.29
N LYS A 51 9.38 -7.87 11.48
CA LYS A 51 10.64 -7.82 12.22
C LYS A 51 10.49 -8.19 13.70
N ARG A 52 9.30 -8.01 14.26
CA ARG A 52 9.00 -8.27 15.67
C ARG A 52 8.29 -9.60 15.90
N ALA A 53 7.98 -10.33 14.86
CA ALA A 53 7.30 -11.61 14.97
C ALA A 53 8.16 -12.64 15.72
N LYS A 54 7.53 -13.45 16.54
CA LYS A 54 8.19 -14.55 17.25
C LYS A 54 8.37 -15.72 16.29
N SER A 55 9.30 -15.58 15.34
CA SER A 55 9.61 -16.58 14.33
C SER A 55 11.08 -16.48 13.97
N ARG A 56 11.71 -17.65 13.72
CA ARG A 56 13.10 -17.70 13.24
C ARG A 56 13.29 -16.98 11.90
N TYR A 57 12.23 -16.85 11.11
CA TYR A 57 12.28 -16.17 9.82
C TYR A 57 12.30 -14.65 9.93
N ALA A 58 11.89 -14.11 11.08
CA ALA A 58 11.95 -12.68 11.35
C ALA A 58 13.41 -12.16 11.35
N ASP A 59 14.37 -12.99 11.74
CA ASP A 59 15.78 -12.60 11.76
C ASP A 59 16.28 -12.25 10.35
N LYS A 60 15.87 -12.98 9.33
CA LYS A 60 16.21 -12.69 7.93
C LYS A 60 15.68 -11.33 7.49
N ILE A 61 14.53 -10.93 8.01
CA ILE A 61 13.93 -9.62 7.72
C ILE A 61 14.68 -8.51 8.47
N CYS A 62 15.02 -8.74 9.75
CA CYS A 62 15.74 -7.76 10.57
C CYS A 62 17.15 -7.48 10.07
N GLU A 63 17.86 -8.50 9.59
CA GLU A 63 19.25 -8.41 9.14
C GLU A 63 19.38 -7.81 7.73
N ALA A 64 18.28 -7.72 6.98
CA ALA A 64 18.28 -7.24 5.61
C ALA A 64 18.26 -5.71 5.55
N ASP A 65 19.00 -5.14 4.60
CA ASP A 65 18.94 -3.70 4.29
C ASP A 65 17.57 -3.30 3.73
N GLN A 66 16.94 -4.21 2.99
CA GLN A 66 15.64 -4.01 2.37
C GLN A 66 14.70 -5.15 2.79
N TRP A 67 13.84 -4.88 3.74
CA TRP A 67 12.95 -5.89 4.32
C TRP A 67 11.97 -6.47 3.29
N GLU A 68 11.49 -5.64 2.35
CA GLU A 68 10.54 -6.08 1.32
C GLU A 68 11.16 -7.14 0.40
N LYS A 69 12.41 -6.93 0.01
CA LYS A 69 13.17 -7.89 -0.79
C LYS A 69 13.40 -9.19 -0.01
N ALA A 70 13.83 -9.10 1.23
CA ALA A 70 14.06 -10.26 2.09
C ALA A 70 12.79 -11.09 2.28
N TYR A 71 11.65 -10.43 2.50
CA TYR A 71 10.35 -11.09 2.59
C TYR A 71 9.96 -11.79 1.29
N SER A 72 10.19 -11.15 0.16
CA SER A 72 9.89 -11.72 -1.16
C SER A 72 10.75 -12.95 -1.50
N GLU A 73 11.96 -13.02 -0.96
CA GLU A 73 12.90 -14.12 -1.19
C GLU A 73 12.63 -15.34 -0.29
N LEU A 74 11.80 -15.21 0.72
CA LEU A 74 11.35 -16.35 1.53
C LEU A 74 10.50 -17.29 0.66
N SER A 75 10.55 -18.61 0.96
CA SER A 75 9.63 -19.56 0.35
C SER A 75 8.19 -19.31 0.82
N ASP A 76 7.22 -19.84 0.09
CA ASP A 76 5.79 -19.72 0.47
C ASP A 76 5.54 -20.26 1.87
N GLY A 77 6.12 -21.39 2.21
CA GLY A 77 5.99 -22.00 3.53
C GLY A 77 6.61 -21.14 4.64
N GLU A 78 7.79 -20.58 4.38
CA GLU A 78 8.45 -19.66 5.32
C GLU A 78 7.64 -18.40 5.57
N ARG A 79 7.09 -17.79 4.50
CA ARG A 79 6.21 -16.62 4.61
C ARG A 79 4.95 -16.95 5.41
N GLN A 80 4.35 -18.10 5.14
CA GLN A 80 3.15 -18.53 5.87
C GLN A 80 3.42 -18.71 7.36
N MET A 81 4.53 -19.34 7.72
CA MET A 81 4.94 -19.48 9.11
C MET A 81 5.18 -18.14 9.78
N LEU A 82 5.78 -17.19 9.05
CA LEU A 82 6.00 -15.84 9.57
C LEU A 82 4.67 -15.08 9.76
N MET A 83 3.75 -15.19 8.82
CA MET A 83 2.44 -14.56 8.92
C MET A 83 1.58 -15.11 10.06
N ILE A 84 1.67 -16.41 10.35
CA ILE A 84 0.96 -17.02 11.48
C ILE A 84 1.45 -16.45 12.82
N ALA A 85 2.71 -16.02 12.89
CA ALA A 85 3.29 -15.43 14.09
C ALA A 85 2.88 -13.96 14.30
N LEU A 86 2.19 -13.34 13.34
CA LEU A 86 1.67 -11.98 13.48
C LEU A 86 0.40 -11.96 14.34
N PRO A 87 0.07 -10.82 14.97
CA PRO A 87 -1.22 -10.64 15.63
C PRO A 87 -2.39 -10.96 14.68
N PRO A 88 -3.48 -11.58 15.17
CA PRO A 88 -4.61 -11.94 14.31
C PRO A 88 -5.26 -10.77 13.57
N GLU A 89 -5.20 -9.57 14.16
CA GLU A 89 -5.74 -8.32 13.61
C GLU A 89 -4.81 -7.65 12.60
N SER A 90 -3.60 -8.18 12.40
CA SER A 90 -2.63 -7.59 11.47
C SER A 90 -3.03 -7.85 10.03
N LEU A 91 -2.95 -6.81 9.21
CA LEU A 91 -3.04 -6.95 7.76
C LEU A 91 -1.93 -7.86 7.25
N LYS A 92 -2.27 -8.70 6.28
CA LYS A 92 -1.32 -9.63 5.65
C LYS A 92 -1.12 -9.26 4.19
N LEU A 93 0.15 -9.12 3.81
CA LEU A 93 0.54 -8.79 2.45
C LEU A 93 1.33 -9.94 1.83
N GLN A 94 1.06 -10.21 0.55
CA GLN A 94 1.89 -11.09 -0.27
C GLN A 94 3.01 -10.28 -0.93
N PRO A 95 4.07 -10.93 -1.46
CA PRO A 95 5.16 -10.19 -2.13
C PRO A 95 4.70 -9.24 -3.23
N GLN A 96 3.70 -9.62 -4.03
CA GLN A 96 3.16 -8.79 -5.10
C GLN A 96 2.42 -7.54 -4.59
N HIS A 97 2.02 -7.50 -3.32
CA HIS A 97 1.33 -6.35 -2.71
C HIS A 97 2.28 -5.27 -2.22
N LEU A 98 3.57 -5.56 -2.09
CA LEU A 98 4.53 -4.65 -1.50
C LEU A 98 4.81 -3.46 -2.40
N LEU A 99 5.07 -2.32 -1.78
CA LEU A 99 5.31 -1.06 -2.50
C LEU A 99 6.49 -1.15 -3.47
N SER A 100 7.59 -1.80 -3.08
CA SER A 100 8.76 -1.96 -3.96
C SER A 100 8.45 -2.82 -5.18
N THR A 101 7.67 -3.88 -5.02
CA THR A 101 7.23 -4.73 -6.12
C THR A 101 6.35 -3.95 -7.08
N LEU A 102 5.45 -3.15 -6.53
CA LEU A 102 4.57 -2.29 -7.32
C LEU A 102 5.38 -1.25 -8.09
N TRP A 103 6.30 -0.57 -7.43
CA TRP A 103 7.17 0.43 -8.05
C TRP A 103 8.02 -0.15 -9.20
N ASN A 104 8.51 -1.37 -9.06
CA ASN A 104 9.31 -2.03 -10.10
C ASN A 104 8.53 -2.26 -11.41
N GLN A 105 7.21 -2.21 -11.36
CA GLN A 105 6.33 -2.35 -12.51
C GLN A 105 5.80 -1.01 -13.03
N SER A 106 6.21 0.11 -12.44
CA SER A 106 5.63 1.44 -12.68
C SER A 106 5.80 1.95 -14.11
N SER A 107 6.79 1.45 -14.86
CA SER A 107 7.01 1.84 -16.25
C SER A 107 6.14 1.09 -17.27
N ARG A 108 5.36 0.10 -16.83
CA ARG A 108 4.49 -0.67 -17.73
C ARG A 108 3.32 0.18 -18.22
N GLY A 109 2.94 -0.03 -19.48
CA GLY A 109 1.80 0.68 -20.08
C GLY A 109 0.44 0.36 -19.46
N ASP A 110 0.34 -0.78 -18.77
CA ASP A 110 -0.86 -1.23 -18.03
C ASP A 110 -0.75 -1.03 -16.51
N PHE A 111 0.10 -0.10 -16.07
CA PHE A 111 0.38 0.08 -14.64
C PHE A 111 -0.86 0.47 -13.83
N ASP A 112 -1.79 1.21 -14.41
CA ASP A 112 -3.07 1.53 -13.78
C ASP A 112 -3.86 0.26 -13.42
N THR A 113 -3.92 -0.70 -14.32
CA THR A 113 -4.58 -1.99 -14.08
C THR A 113 -3.86 -2.77 -12.97
N ILE A 114 -2.53 -2.79 -12.99
CA ILE A 114 -1.72 -3.45 -11.95
C ILE A 114 -1.94 -2.80 -10.59
N PHE A 115 -1.94 -1.48 -10.54
CA PHE A 115 -2.16 -0.71 -9.31
C PHE A 115 -3.55 -1.00 -8.72
N ASP A 116 -4.60 -0.88 -9.52
CA ASP A 116 -5.96 -1.12 -9.07
C ASP A 116 -6.17 -2.57 -8.63
N ALA A 117 -5.61 -3.54 -9.36
CA ALA A 117 -5.68 -4.95 -9.00
C ALA A 117 -4.96 -5.23 -7.67
N THR A 118 -3.82 -4.59 -7.42
CA THR A 118 -3.09 -4.71 -6.16
C THR A 118 -3.92 -4.21 -4.99
N MET A 119 -4.55 -3.04 -5.13
CA MET A 119 -5.39 -2.45 -4.08
C MET A 119 -6.59 -3.35 -3.76
N THR A 120 -7.29 -3.83 -4.77
CA THR A 120 -8.47 -4.68 -4.58
C THR A 120 -8.10 -6.06 -4.05
N ASP A 121 -6.99 -6.63 -4.48
CA ASP A 121 -6.51 -7.94 -3.98
C ASP A 121 -6.14 -7.88 -2.49
N ILE A 122 -5.47 -6.82 -2.05
CA ILE A 122 -5.19 -6.61 -0.62
C ILE A 122 -6.49 -6.53 0.17
N ALA A 123 -7.47 -5.79 -0.33
CA ALA A 123 -8.75 -5.63 0.33
C ALA A 123 -9.50 -6.97 0.43
N GLU A 124 -9.52 -7.76 -0.62
CA GLU A 124 -10.17 -9.07 -0.65
C GLU A 124 -9.52 -10.06 0.31
N GLN A 125 -8.20 -10.13 0.33
CA GLN A 125 -7.45 -11.05 1.19
C GLN A 125 -7.53 -10.69 2.67
N ASN A 126 -7.88 -9.45 3.00
CA ASN A 126 -7.97 -8.95 4.37
C ASN A 126 -9.40 -8.52 4.75
N LEU A 127 -10.39 -8.99 4.02
CA LEU A 127 -11.79 -8.56 4.16
C LEU A 127 -12.34 -8.77 5.57
N ASP A 128 -11.97 -9.86 6.23
CA ASP A 128 -12.45 -10.18 7.57
C ASP A 128 -11.83 -9.30 8.66
N ILE A 129 -10.70 -8.67 8.38
CA ILE A 129 -9.97 -7.85 9.34
C ILE A 129 -10.29 -6.37 9.18
N PHE A 130 -10.29 -5.87 7.93
CA PHE A 130 -10.34 -4.45 7.60
C PHE A 130 -11.56 -4.09 6.74
N SER A 131 -12.72 -4.65 7.03
CA SER A 131 -13.95 -4.27 6.36
C SER A 131 -14.96 -3.68 7.33
N THR A 132 -15.77 -2.75 6.84
CA THR A 132 -16.89 -2.19 7.60
C THR A 132 -18.17 -2.92 7.20
N GLN A 133 -18.91 -3.42 8.20
CA GLN A 133 -20.23 -4.00 7.95
C GLN A 133 -21.27 -2.90 7.81
N THR A 134 -22.08 -2.97 6.76
CA THR A 134 -23.25 -2.12 6.61
C THR A 134 -24.44 -2.67 7.39
N THR A 135 -25.51 -1.89 7.51
CA THR A 135 -26.79 -2.33 8.13
C THR A 135 -27.41 -3.55 7.43
N GLN A 136 -26.98 -3.86 6.21
CA GLN A 136 -27.44 -5.01 5.44
C GLN A 136 -26.48 -6.21 5.54
N ASN A 137 -25.57 -6.21 6.50
CA ASN A 137 -24.53 -7.24 6.68
C ASN A 137 -23.57 -7.41 5.49
N THR A 138 -23.43 -6.39 4.64
CA THR A 138 -22.48 -6.37 3.54
C THR A 138 -21.15 -5.77 4.02
N LYS A 139 -20.05 -6.44 3.75
CA LYS A 139 -18.72 -5.94 4.07
C LYS A 139 -18.25 -4.97 2.98
N ILE A 140 -17.80 -3.77 3.39
CA ILE A 140 -17.21 -2.78 2.49
C ILE A 140 -15.69 -2.99 2.50
N PRO A 141 -15.07 -3.26 1.33
CA PRO A 141 -13.63 -3.47 1.27
C PRO A 141 -12.84 -2.21 1.62
N LEU A 142 -11.64 -2.40 2.18
CA LEU A 142 -10.75 -1.34 2.60
C LEU A 142 -10.27 -0.46 1.43
N PHE A 143 -9.99 -1.07 0.30
CA PHE A 143 -9.49 -0.41 -0.90
C PHE A 143 -10.38 -0.71 -2.10
N GLU A 144 -10.44 0.26 -3.00
CA GLU A 144 -11.15 0.16 -4.27
C GLU A 144 -10.23 0.50 -5.44
N ARG A 145 -10.74 0.36 -6.65
CA ARG A 145 -10.03 0.80 -7.86
C ARG A 145 -10.04 2.31 -7.89
N LEU A 146 -8.86 2.92 -7.96
CA LEU A 146 -8.69 4.38 -7.86
C LEU A 146 -8.48 5.08 -9.20
N THR A 147 -7.81 4.43 -10.15
CA THR A 147 -7.46 5.08 -11.42
C THR A 147 -8.66 5.42 -12.30
N PRO A 148 -9.82 4.71 -12.23
CA PRO A 148 -11.00 5.11 -13.01
C PRO A 148 -11.55 6.49 -12.69
N TYR A 149 -11.19 7.10 -11.55
CA TYR A 149 -11.56 8.48 -11.25
C TYR A 149 -10.91 9.49 -12.20
N VAL A 150 -9.80 9.14 -12.83
CA VAL A 150 -9.24 9.88 -13.95
C VAL A 150 -10.02 9.52 -15.20
N THR A 151 -10.73 10.48 -15.78
CA THR A 151 -11.65 10.24 -16.91
C THR A 151 -10.93 9.86 -18.19
N ASP A 152 -9.76 10.46 -18.45
CA ASP A 152 -8.92 10.11 -19.60
C ASP A 152 -8.15 8.82 -19.32
N SER A 153 -8.58 7.72 -19.96
CA SER A 153 -7.96 6.40 -19.77
C SER A 153 -6.48 6.36 -20.15
N ASP A 154 -6.05 7.20 -21.09
CA ASP A 154 -4.65 7.26 -21.54
C ASP A 154 -3.73 7.84 -20.46
N GLN A 155 -4.27 8.61 -19.53
CA GLN A 155 -3.52 9.22 -18.43
C GLN A 155 -3.46 8.34 -17.16
N ARG A 156 -4.26 7.29 -17.09
CA ARG A 156 -4.35 6.45 -15.88
C ARG A 156 -3.02 5.79 -15.49
N PRO A 157 -2.23 5.20 -16.42
CA PRO A 157 -0.94 4.63 -16.05
C PRO A 157 0.03 5.66 -15.46
N ALA A 158 0.09 6.86 -16.04
CA ALA A 158 0.93 7.95 -15.54
C ALA A 158 0.44 8.46 -14.18
N PHE A 159 -0.87 8.53 -13.96
CA PHE A 159 -1.46 8.91 -12.69
C PHE A 159 -1.08 7.92 -11.58
N ALA A 160 -1.26 6.62 -11.82
CA ALA A 160 -0.87 5.58 -10.87
C ALA A 160 0.63 5.65 -10.54
N ARG A 161 1.48 5.84 -11.56
CA ARG A 161 2.93 5.99 -11.39
C ARG A 161 3.26 7.22 -10.52
N ALA A 162 2.60 8.34 -10.76
CA ALA A 162 2.82 9.57 -9.99
C ALA A 162 2.42 9.40 -8.53
N LEU A 163 1.33 8.69 -8.22
CA LEU A 163 0.94 8.38 -6.85
C LEU A 163 1.99 7.52 -6.14
N VAL A 164 2.41 6.43 -6.78
CA VAL A 164 3.38 5.49 -6.19
C VAL A 164 4.74 6.16 -6.00
N ASP A 165 5.16 7.01 -6.93
CA ASP A 165 6.41 7.78 -6.83
C ASP A 165 6.49 8.59 -5.53
N LYS A 166 5.40 9.21 -5.10
CA LYS A 166 5.35 9.97 -3.84
C LYS A 166 5.52 9.08 -2.62
N LEU A 167 5.07 7.83 -2.69
CA LEU A 167 5.13 6.89 -1.57
C LEU A 167 6.53 6.31 -1.36
N VAL A 168 7.29 6.02 -2.43
CA VAL A 168 8.58 5.32 -2.32
C VAL A 168 9.65 6.12 -1.62
N ASN A 169 9.53 7.44 -1.61
CA ASN A 169 10.49 8.35 -0.98
C ASN A 169 10.14 8.69 0.48
N PHE A 170 9.03 8.17 0.98
CA PHE A 170 8.56 8.39 2.35
C PHE A 170 8.72 7.10 3.18
N SER A 171 9.01 7.23 4.47
CA SER A 171 9.05 6.07 5.37
C SER A 171 8.51 6.43 6.75
N PHE A 172 7.47 5.72 7.19
CA PHE A 172 6.99 5.80 8.57
C PHE A 172 7.98 5.17 9.55
N GLU A 173 8.75 4.18 9.12
CA GLU A 173 9.67 3.43 9.98
C GLU A 173 10.87 4.26 10.42
N LYS A 174 11.39 5.12 9.54
CA LYS A 174 12.56 5.97 9.86
C LYS A 174 12.27 7.03 10.91
N ASN A 175 11.01 7.28 11.20
CA ASN A 175 10.54 8.34 12.08
C ASN A 175 9.80 7.80 13.30
N ALA A 176 9.82 6.50 13.48
CA ALA A 176 9.20 5.84 14.63
C ALA A 176 10.12 5.84 15.87
#